data_7da13c147ac0300481efcbbc1ea110f0
#
_entry.id   7da13c147ac0300481efcbbc1ea110f0
#
_cell.length_a   1.000
_cell.length_b   1.000
_cell.length_c   1.000
_cell.angle_alpha   90.00
_cell.angle_beta   90.00
_cell.angle_gamma   90.00
#
_symmetry.space_group_name_H-M   'P 1'
#
loop_
_entity.id
_entity.type
_entity.pdbx_description
1 polymer ?
#
loop_
_entity_poly.entity_id
_entity_poly.type
_entity_poly.pdbx_seq_one_letter_code
_entity_poly.pdbx_strand_id
1 'polypeptide(L)'
;MNDDYRSNSYNLIKKIVFVLIFLGIGLFLIPINPIMPSVGLDPSWQHAMNIAVSQNLELGKNIVFTYGPYIGICTHYFHPNLDSTNLVCSLFLSFAFGYLIYNLLRKEKSIIIFLFSVIFFLISNVNYRDFIFYLFPFLLFLNFIKFDINNSTQTLLHKFILYFPIGLIVLIKCSFIIPYLFILPIIFFILISNKKTKEALIILTMTLVAILFFWNISNQKITNLLLYFISNMSLISGFSEGMSGTEHPMSEVIVFWFLAIAIVFQLLFLKNKSHSFIFSIVSFFILFLSFKSGFVRQDEHTKISFALLIFVAFFIYLFSKTKLSLTVLCICLITSFFSYSLYNDTSFSNSIKNNFVSICDGIKLRSQHKRLEIEYQKELKNIHNQMRFPTLAGTSDIYNFEQSYLLSSTNIWNPRPVFQSYTAYTKDLLSINRNHLLSDKSPDNLFFKVETIDGRLPSLEDGTSWPLIISNYKPIKFDNDYLILKKRNDQNKDIKLDLIQKQSAKLNQEIKIPIHDGLLFCRIKIEPTLPGKLVTRLFRSDKLYIMTKEVNNQEKKYKLISGMIETDFLISPLIEDTKDYYNLYKKDYSKYKNVKSIKITPNNRNTLLDMWNDNFEIEFYNFSN
;
A
#
# COMPACT_ATOMS: atom_id res chain seq x y z
N MET A 1 39.16 11.62 -42.12
CA MET A 1 39.43 12.19 -40.77
C MET A 1 38.18 12.75 -40.09
N ASN A 2 37.26 13.44 -40.78
CA ASN A 2 36.06 14.02 -40.12
C ASN A 2 34.97 13.00 -39.68
N ASP A 3 34.84 11.87 -40.37
CA ASP A 3 33.79 10.89 -40.08
C ASP A 3 34.14 10.01 -38.86
N ASP A 4 35.41 9.65 -38.68
CA ASP A 4 35.88 8.90 -37.51
C ASP A 4 35.78 9.74 -36.21
N TYR A 5 36.08 11.02 -36.32
CA TYR A 5 35.98 11.95 -35.17
C TYR A 5 34.53 12.17 -34.76
N ARG A 6 33.60 12.28 -35.73
CA ARG A 6 32.15 12.36 -35.45
C ARG A 6 31.59 11.06 -34.87
N SER A 7 32.04 9.91 -35.33
CA SER A 7 31.67 8.59 -34.83
C SER A 7 32.12 8.39 -33.38
N ASN A 8 33.35 8.78 -33.05
CA ASN A 8 33.92 8.66 -31.69
C ASN A 8 33.24 9.59 -30.69
N SER A 9 33.01 10.86 -31.07
CA SER A 9 32.31 11.81 -30.20
C SER A 9 30.85 11.40 -29.97
N TYR A 10 30.14 10.87 -30.97
CA TYR A 10 28.79 10.35 -30.84
C TYR A 10 28.70 9.16 -29.89
N ASN A 11 29.67 8.23 -29.97
CA ASN A 11 29.76 7.09 -29.08
C ASN A 11 30.07 7.49 -27.61
N LEU A 12 30.90 8.52 -27.45
CA LEU A 12 31.22 9.06 -26.11
C LEU A 12 30.00 9.69 -25.45
N ILE A 13 29.27 10.55 -26.18
CA ILE A 13 28.02 11.17 -25.67
C ILE A 13 27.04 10.08 -25.23
N LYS A 14 26.86 9.04 -26.05
CA LYS A 14 25.97 7.93 -25.73
C LYS A 14 26.37 7.21 -24.43
N LYS A 15 27.66 6.96 -24.22
CA LYS A 15 28.16 6.35 -22.98
C LYS A 15 27.89 7.25 -21.77
N ILE A 16 28.14 8.55 -21.88
CA ILE A 16 27.89 9.53 -20.81
C ILE A 16 26.40 9.52 -20.43
N VAL A 17 25.51 9.55 -21.40
CA VAL A 17 24.06 9.56 -21.13
C VAL A 17 23.62 8.26 -20.43
N PHE A 18 24.18 7.10 -20.80
CA PHE A 18 23.88 5.85 -20.07
C PHE A 18 24.39 5.88 -18.64
N VAL A 19 25.58 6.43 -18.39
CA VAL A 19 26.09 6.63 -17.02
C VAL A 19 25.13 7.51 -16.22
N LEU A 20 24.62 8.60 -16.80
CA LEU A 20 23.64 9.47 -16.14
C LEU A 20 22.32 8.73 -15.85
N ILE A 21 21.85 7.86 -16.75
CA ILE A 21 20.66 7.03 -16.49
C ILE A 21 20.91 6.08 -15.32
N PHE A 22 22.04 5.36 -15.28
CA PHE A 22 22.38 4.46 -14.18
C PHE A 22 22.50 5.21 -12.84
N LEU A 23 23.16 6.37 -12.84
CA LEU A 23 23.25 7.23 -11.66
C LEU A 23 21.87 7.72 -11.22
N GLY A 24 21.02 8.17 -12.16
CA GLY A 24 19.67 8.63 -11.83
C GLY A 24 18.80 7.53 -11.22
N ILE A 25 18.86 6.30 -11.75
CA ILE A 25 18.17 5.13 -11.19
C ILE A 25 18.72 4.81 -9.78
N GLY A 26 20.04 4.85 -9.61
CA GLY A 26 20.68 4.65 -8.32
C GLY A 26 20.24 5.68 -7.29
N LEU A 27 20.30 6.97 -7.62
CA LEU A 27 19.87 8.05 -6.75
C LEU A 27 18.38 7.95 -6.35
N PHE A 28 17.56 7.38 -7.22
CA PHE A 28 16.13 7.19 -6.93
C PHE A 28 15.84 5.98 -6.03
N LEU A 29 16.52 4.85 -6.25
CA LEU A 29 16.27 3.60 -5.54
C LEU A 29 17.10 3.42 -4.27
N ILE A 30 18.32 3.97 -4.22
CA ILE A 30 19.21 3.79 -3.08
C ILE A 30 18.85 4.80 -1.99
N PRO A 31 18.63 4.36 -0.74
CA PRO A 31 18.34 5.26 0.37
C PRO A 31 19.59 6.02 0.82
N ILE A 32 20.09 6.95 -0.01
CA ILE A 32 21.30 7.74 0.28
C ILE A 32 21.07 8.62 1.50
N ASN A 33 19.99 9.39 1.52
CA ASN A 33 19.51 10.12 2.69
C ASN A 33 18.27 9.41 3.22
N PRO A 34 18.40 8.46 4.16
CA PRO A 34 17.26 7.71 4.64
C PRO A 34 16.39 8.54 5.58
N ILE A 35 15.10 8.22 5.62
CA ILE A 35 14.10 8.87 6.46
C ILE A 35 14.22 8.35 7.89
N MET A 36 14.35 9.26 8.85
CA MET A 36 14.42 8.94 10.27
C MET A 36 13.02 8.73 10.88
N PRO A 37 12.92 8.06 12.05
CA PRO A 37 11.67 7.90 12.77
C PRO A 37 10.97 9.23 13.03
N SER A 38 9.64 9.22 12.87
CA SER A 38 8.80 10.38 13.20
C SER A 38 7.40 9.91 13.60
N VAL A 39 6.57 10.84 14.05
CA VAL A 39 5.18 10.60 14.45
C VAL A 39 4.22 10.79 13.27
N GLY A 40 2.99 10.31 13.44
CA GLY A 40 1.92 10.38 12.45
C GLY A 40 1.61 9.02 11.83
N LEU A 41 0.59 8.98 10.98
CA LEU A 41 0.05 7.74 10.42
C LEU A 41 1.11 6.96 9.62
N ASP A 42 1.64 7.56 8.56
CA ASP A 42 2.57 6.87 7.66
C ASP A 42 3.95 6.60 8.29
N PRO A 43 4.59 7.54 8.99
CA PRO A 43 5.81 7.26 9.70
C PRO A 43 5.69 6.15 10.73
N SER A 44 4.55 6.04 11.42
CA SER A 44 4.35 5.02 12.46
C SER A 44 4.32 3.61 11.90
N TRP A 45 3.62 3.35 10.78
CA TRP A 45 3.66 2.00 10.20
C TRP A 45 5.01 1.70 9.54
N GLN A 46 5.69 2.71 8.98
CA GLN A 46 7.05 2.53 8.44
C GLN A 46 8.01 2.14 9.55
N HIS A 47 7.96 2.82 10.69
CA HIS A 47 8.76 2.50 11.88
C HIS A 47 8.44 1.09 12.38
N ALA A 48 7.15 0.78 12.60
CA ALA A 48 6.70 -0.51 13.10
C ALA A 48 7.14 -1.68 12.22
N MET A 49 7.01 -1.56 10.90
CA MET A 49 7.46 -2.61 9.98
C MET A 49 8.97 -2.83 10.00
N ASN A 50 9.77 -1.76 10.09
CA ASN A 50 11.23 -1.91 10.19
C ASN A 50 11.62 -2.56 11.53
N ILE A 51 10.98 -2.19 12.64
CA ILE A 51 11.18 -2.85 13.94
C ILE A 51 10.75 -4.31 13.87
N ALA A 52 9.58 -4.63 13.28
CA ALA A 52 9.10 -6.00 13.14
C ALA A 52 10.10 -6.89 12.38
N VAL A 53 10.64 -6.39 11.27
CA VAL A 53 11.65 -7.12 10.49
C VAL A 53 12.95 -7.27 11.28
N SER A 54 13.42 -6.22 11.96
CA SER A 54 14.65 -6.25 12.75
C SER A 54 14.57 -7.19 13.96
N GLN A 55 13.38 -7.39 14.51
CA GLN A 55 13.08 -8.33 15.59
C GLN A 55 12.72 -9.73 15.09
N ASN A 56 12.79 -9.99 13.78
CA ASN A 56 12.42 -11.26 13.14
C ASN A 56 10.98 -11.72 13.45
N LEU A 57 10.03 -10.77 13.59
CA LEU A 57 8.62 -11.13 13.72
C LEU A 57 8.16 -11.82 12.43
N GLU A 58 7.40 -12.90 12.59
CA GLU A 58 6.96 -13.74 11.48
C GLU A 58 5.89 -13.03 10.65
N LEU A 59 6.26 -12.62 9.42
CA LEU A 59 5.33 -11.97 8.49
C LEU A 59 4.28 -12.97 7.98
N GLY A 60 3.04 -12.50 7.89
CA GLY A 60 1.85 -13.32 7.60
C GLY A 60 1.23 -13.99 8.83
N LYS A 61 1.92 -13.99 9.97
CA LYS A 61 1.46 -14.61 11.22
C LYS A 61 1.45 -13.64 12.40
N ASN A 62 2.62 -13.10 12.78
CA ASN A 62 2.71 -12.09 13.85
C ASN A 62 2.44 -10.69 13.32
N ILE A 63 2.73 -10.46 12.05
CA ILE A 63 2.50 -9.19 11.34
C ILE A 63 1.81 -9.49 10.02
N VAL A 64 0.66 -8.87 9.80
CA VAL A 64 -0.09 -8.91 8.54
C VAL A 64 -0.20 -7.47 8.03
N PHE A 65 0.62 -7.15 7.05
CA PHE A 65 0.66 -5.82 6.45
C PHE A 65 1.08 -5.90 4.98
N THR A 66 0.67 -4.93 4.18
CA THR A 66 0.88 -4.94 2.71
C THR A 66 2.35 -4.95 2.29
N TYR A 67 3.25 -4.39 3.13
CA TYR A 67 4.68 -4.41 2.89
C TYR A 67 5.35 -5.66 3.45
N GLY A 68 6.41 -6.10 2.77
CA GLY A 68 7.21 -7.24 3.17
C GLY A 68 8.53 -6.86 3.84
N PRO A 69 9.47 -7.81 3.96
CA PRO A 69 10.70 -7.62 4.73
C PRO A 69 11.66 -6.59 4.13
N TYR A 70 11.50 -6.22 2.86
CA TYR A 70 12.34 -5.24 2.16
C TYR A 70 11.67 -3.87 2.01
N ILE A 71 10.77 -3.53 2.93
CA ILE A 71 10.04 -2.25 2.96
C ILE A 71 10.97 -1.02 2.85
N GLY A 72 12.15 -1.06 3.46
CA GLY A 72 13.11 0.03 3.46
C GLY A 72 13.59 0.45 2.06
N ILE A 73 13.52 -0.44 1.06
CA ILE A 73 13.85 -0.11 -0.34
C ILE A 73 12.82 0.86 -0.94
N CYS A 74 11.54 0.68 -0.60
CA CYS A 74 10.46 1.54 -1.12
C CYS A 74 10.32 2.82 -0.30
N THR A 75 10.35 2.71 1.04
CA THR A 75 10.12 3.83 1.94
C THR A 75 11.36 4.67 2.22
N HIS A 76 12.56 4.11 2.02
CA HIS A 76 13.84 4.68 2.45
C HIS A 76 13.92 4.94 3.96
N TYR A 77 13.10 4.28 4.76
CA TYR A 77 13.11 4.42 6.21
C TYR A 77 14.37 3.79 6.81
N PHE A 78 15.05 4.52 7.71
CA PHE A 78 16.28 4.06 8.35
C PHE A 78 15.99 3.13 9.52
N HIS A 79 16.72 2.02 9.57
CA HIS A 79 16.90 1.20 10.75
C HIS A 79 18.31 0.65 10.78
N PRO A 80 19.08 0.78 11.89
CA PRO A 80 20.50 0.41 11.93
C PRO A 80 20.78 -1.02 11.44
N ASN A 81 19.98 -1.99 11.86
CA ASN A 81 20.17 -3.41 11.52
C ASN A 81 19.77 -3.78 10.08
N LEU A 82 19.03 -2.91 9.38
CA LEU A 82 18.49 -3.20 8.04
C LEU A 82 19.13 -2.35 6.94
N ASP A 83 19.86 -1.28 7.30
CA ASP A 83 20.35 -0.30 6.32
C ASP A 83 21.30 -0.93 5.30
N SER A 84 22.26 -1.76 5.73
CA SER A 84 23.19 -2.44 4.83
C SER A 84 22.49 -3.38 3.85
N THR A 85 21.50 -4.14 4.31
CA THR A 85 20.70 -5.03 3.45
C THR A 85 19.90 -4.21 2.43
N ASN A 86 19.25 -3.13 2.88
CA ASN A 86 18.51 -2.23 2.00
C ASN A 86 19.41 -1.58 0.94
N LEU A 87 20.63 -1.15 1.31
CA LEU A 87 21.60 -0.59 0.37
C LEU A 87 22.02 -1.62 -0.70
N VAL A 88 22.42 -2.81 -0.29
CA VAL A 88 22.87 -3.87 -1.23
C VAL A 88 21.74 -4.27 -2.16
N CYS A 89 20.53 -4.50 -1.63
CA CYS A 89 19.38 -4.86 -2.43
C CYS A 89 18.95 -3.73 -3.38
N SER A 90 19.02 -2.46 -2.94
CA SER A 90 18.72 -1.30 -3.80
C SER A 90 19.74 -1.13 -4.92
N LEU A 91 21.04 -1.36 -4.65
CA LEU A 91 22.10 -1.38 -5.65
C LEU A 91 21.85 -2.47 -6.70
N PHE A 92 21.50 -3.68 -6.27
CA PHE A 92 21.18 -4.79 -7.15
C PHE A 92 19.97 -4.46 -8.06
N LEU A 93 18.91 -3.91 -7.48
CA LEU A 93 17.73 -3.47 -8.27
C LEU A 93 18.08 -2.35 -9.24
N SER A 94 18.87 -1.36 -8.81
CA SER A 94 19.31 -0.26 -9.67
C SER A 94 20.10 -0.77 -10.87
N PHE A 95 21.00 -1.73 -10.65
CA PHE A 95 21.76 -2.38 -11.72
C PHE A 95 20.83 -3.13 -12.68
N ALA A 96 19.90 -3.95 -12.15
CA ALA A 96 18.97 -4.71 -12.98
C ALA A 96 18.07 -3.78 -13.83
N PHE A 97 17.56 -2.71 -13.23
CA PHE A 97 16.78 -1.69 -13.91
C PHE A 97 17.58 -1.01 -15.04
N GLY A 98 18.77 -0.52 -14.70
CA GLY A 98 19.68 0.10 -15.66
C GLY A 98 20.01 -0.84 -16.82
N TYR A 99 20.21 -2.13 -16.54
CA TYR A 99 20.48 -3.14 -17.56
C TYR A 99 19.29 -3.37 -18.51
N LEU A 100 18.05 -3.44 -17.96
CA LEU A 100 16.83 -3.52 -18.77
C LEU A 100 16.70 -2.33 -19.75
N ILE A 101 16.91 -1.12 -19.22
CA ILE A 101 16.85 0.11 -20.03
C ILE A 101 17.99 0.17 -21.05
N TYR A 102 19.20 -0.16 -20.63
CA TYR A 102 20.35 -0.23 -21.54
C TYR A 102 20.07 -1.15 -22.73
N ASN A 103 19.58 -2.35 -22.50
CA ASN A 103 19.26 -3.30 -23.56
C ASN A 103 18.21 -2.75 -24.55
N LEU A 104 17.20 -2.04 -24.06
CA LEU A 104 16.17 -1.45 -24.90
C LEU A 104 16.71 -0.27 -25.72
N LEU A 105 17.57 0.57 -25.15
CA LEU A 105 18.00 1.84 -25.74
C LEU A 105 19.36 1.79 -26.44
N ARG A 106 20.21 0.79 -26.20
CA ARG A 106 21.61 0.75 -26.71
C ARG A 106 21.76 0.89 -28.22
N LYS A 107 20.75 0.50 -29.00
CA LYS A 107 20.76 0.63 -30.49
C LYS A 107 20.10 1.91 -30.99
N GLU A 108 19.52 2.71 -30.09
CA GLU A 108 18.81 3.93 -30.44
C GLU A 108 19.75 5.13 -30.66
N LYS A 109 19.23 6.19 -31.33
CA LYS A 109 19.95 7.45 -31.50
C LYS A 109 20.16 8.15 -30.17
N SER A 110 21.27 8.87 -29.99
CA SER A 110 21.60 9.58 -28.75
C SER A 110 20.49 10.53 -28.28
N ILE A 111 19.78 11.18 -29.21
CA ILE A 111 18.67 12.08 -28.83
C ILE A 111 17.51 11.35 -28.14
N ILE A 112 17.21 10.09 -28.52
CA ILE A 112 16.17 9.29 -27.88
C ILE A 112 16.60 8.87 -26.48
N ILE A 113 17.87 8.50 -26.31
CA ILE A 113 18.44 8.11 -25.01
C ILE A 113 18.47 9.33 -24.09
N PHE A 114 18.83 10.50 -24.62
CA PHE A 114 18.79 11.76 -23.88
C PHE A 114 17.36 12.14 -23.47
N LEU A 115 16.39 12.03 -24.38
CA LEU A 115 14.97 12.26 -24.07
C LEU A 115 14.49 11.36 -22.94
N PHE A 116 14.84 10.07 -22.97
CA PHE A 116 14.53 9.15 -21.88
C PHE A 116 15.15 9.60 -20.54
N SER A 117 16.43 10.00 -20.57
CA SER A 117 17.11 10.44 -19.33
C SER A 117 16.47 11.69 -18.74
N VAL A 118 16.06 12.64 -19.56
CA VAL A 118 15.32 13.85 -19.12
C VAL A 118 13.97 13.47 -18.52
N ILE A 119 13.17 12.64 -19.22
CA ILE A 119 11.87 12.18 -18.72
C ILE A 119 12.04 11.46 -17.39
N PHE A 120 13.00 10.53 -17.29
CA PHE A 120 13.26 9.80 -16.06
C PHE A 120 13.66 10.74 -14.91
N PHE A 121 14.57 11.69 -15.18
CA PHE A 121 14.98 12.68 -14.19
C PHE A 121 13.80 13.52 -13.72
N LEU A 122 12.97 14.04 -14.61
CA LEU A 122 11.81 14.87 -14.24
C LEU A 122 10.82 14.07 -13.38
N ILE A 123 10.48 12.84 -13.78
CA ILE A 123 9.50 12.01 -13.08
C ILE A 123 10.03 11.54 -11.72
N SER A 124 11.28 11.11 -11.63
CA SER A 124 11.86 10.61 -10.38
C SER A 124 11.96 11.67 -9.28
N ASN A 125 12.02 12.96 -9.64
CA ASN A 125 12.06 14.06 -8.66
C ASN A 125 10.71 14.39 -8.02
N VAL A 126 9.60 13.87 -8.54
CA VAL A 126 8.25 14.27 -8.11
C VAL A 126 7.33 13.09 -7.80
N ASN A 127 7.78 11.87 -8.00
CA ASN A 127 6.95 10.67 -7.88
C ASN A 127 7.33 9.75 -6.72
N TYR A 128 6.36 8.98 -6.26
CA TYR A 128 6.57 7.86 -5.37
C TYR A 128 7.34 6.74 -6.04
N ARG A 129 8.17 6.02 -5.28
CA ARG A 129 8.98 4.89 -5.79
C ARG A 129 8.15 3.73 -6.33
N ASP A 130 6.90 3.61 -5.93
CA ASP A 130 5.98 2.56 -6.36
C ASP A 130 5.93 2.43 -7.90
N PHE A 131 6.00 3.56 -8.66
CA PHE A 131 5.91 3.51 -10.12
C PHE A 131 7.01 2.65 -10.76
N ILE A 132 8.22 2.65 -10.19
CA ILE A 132 9.33 1.90 -10.78
C ILE A 132 9.13 0.39 -10.63
N PHE A 133 8.48 -0.07 -9.56
CA PHE A 133 8.17 -1.48 -9.35
C PHE A 133 7.07 -1.99 -10.26
N TYR A 134 6.15 -1.12 -10.71
CA TYR A 134 5.20 -1.44 -11.78
C TYR A 134 5.82 -1.32 -13.18
N LEU A 135 6.83 -0.47 -13.36
CA LEU A 135 7.55 -0.32 -14.62
C LEU A 135 8.46 -1.53 -14.90
N PHE A 136 9.05 -2.14 -13.87
CA PHE A 136 9.98 -3.27 -14.03
C PHE A 136 9.39 -4.44 -14.83
N PRO A 137 8.22 -5.01 -14.48
CA PRO A 137 7.62 -6.10 -15.23
C PRO A 137 7.29 -5.72 -16.68
N PHE A 138 6.95 -4.46 -16.96
CA PHE A 138 6.77 -3.97 -18.32
C PHE A 138 8.09 -3.96 -19.11
N LEU A 139 9.16 -3.44 -18.53
CA LEU A 139 10.49 -3.46 -19.15
C LEU A 139 11.02 -4.88 -19.35
N LEU A 140 10.77 -5.77 -18.39
CA LEU A 140 11.07 -7.19 -18.50
C LEU A 140 10.39 -7.80 -19.73
N PHE A 141 9.09 -7.58 -19.89
CA PHE A 141 8.32 -8.06 -21.03
C PHE A 141 8.82 -7.48 -22.36
N LEU A 142 9.16 -6.19 -22.40
CA LEU A 142 9.75 -5.56 -23.60
C LEU A 142 11.09 -6.17 -23.97
N ASN A 143 11.95 -6.45 -23.00
CA ASN A 143 13.23 -7.14 -23.22
C ASN A 143 12.99 -8.56 -23.75
N PHE A 144 12.04 -9.29 -23.16
CA PHE A 144 11.67 -10.62 -23.63
C PHE A 144 11.23 -10.60 -25.11
N ILE A 145 10.29 -9.73 -25.49
CA ILE A 145 9.85 -9.62 -26.90
C ILE A 145 11.00 -9.24 -27.83
N LYS A 146 11.84 -8.27 -27.43
CA LYS A 146 12.89 -7.75 -28.31
C LYS A 146 14.04 -8.72 -28.50
N PHE A 147 14.41 -9.51 -27.50
CA PHE A 147 15.66 -10.25 -27.49
C PHE A 147 15.51 -11.76 -27.26
N ASP A 148 14.55 -12.20 -26.44
CA ASP A 148 14.49 -13.60 -25.99
C ASP A 148 13.77 -14.52 -26.99
N ILE A 149 12.83 -14.00 -27.77
CA ILE A 149 12.07 -14.84 -28.72
C ILE A 149 12.99 -15.32 -29.86
N ASN A 150 13.90 -14.48 -30.33
CA ASN A 150 14.70 -14.73 -31.54
C ASN A 150 16.12 -15.28 -31.26
N ASN A 151 16.64 -15.15 -30.04
CA ASN A 151 18.00 -15.55 -29.68
C ASN A 151 17.99 -16.79 -28.77
N SER A 152 18.37 -17.96 -29.31
CA SER A 152 18.53 -19.22 -28.56
C SER A 152 19.74 -19.26 -27.63
N THR A 153 20.62 -18.24 -27.65
CA THR A 153 21.95 -18.28 -27.00
C THR A 153 22.12 -17.25 -25.88
N GLN A 154 21.06 -16.85 -25.23
CA GLN A 154 21.20 -15.92 -24.10
C GLN A 154 21.86 -16.60 -22.90
N THR A 155 22.88 -15.93 -22.35
CA THR A 155 23.64 -16.44 -21.21
C THR A 155 22.77 -16.54 -19.96
N LEU A 156 23.09 -17.51 -19.09
CA LEU A 156 22.43 -17.66 -17.81
C LEU A 156 22.50 -16.34 -16.97
N LEU A 157 23.61 -15.61 -17.09
CA LEU A 157 23.81 -14.31 -16.45
C LEU A 157 22.75 -13.28 -16.90
N HIS A 158 22.45 -13.22 -18.21
CA HIS A 158 21.41 -12.33 -18.72
C HIS A 158 20.05 -12.64 -18.07
N LYS A 159 19.66 -13.91 -18.04
CA LYS A 159 18.40 -14.35 -17.40
C LYS A 159 18.40 -14.05 -15.90
N PHE A 160 19.53 -14.25 -15.22
CA PHE A 160 19.68 -13.92 -13.82
C PHE A 160 19.38 -12.42 -13.56
N ILE A 161 19.98 -11.52 -14.35
CA ILE A 161 19.75 -10.08 -14.19
C ILE A 161 18.28 -9.69 -14.47
N LEU A 162 17.60 -10.39 -15.38
CA LEU A 162 16.20 -10.10 -15.73
C LEU A 162 15.19 -10.65 -14.71
N TYR A 163 15.36 -11.90 -14.30
CA TYR A 163 14.30 -12.62 -13.58
C TYR A 163 14.56 -12.77 -12.06
N PHE A 164 15.81 -12.75 -11.62
CA PHE A 164 16.14 -12.87 -10.19
C PHE A 164 15.63 -11.68 -9.34
N PRO A 165 15.62 -10.42 -9.85
CA PRO A 165 15.06 -9.28 -9.12
C PRO A 165 13.57 -9.41 -8.77
N ILE A 166 12.81 -10.24 -9.50
CA ILE A 166 11.39 -10.51 -9.22
C ILE A 166 11.21 -10.99 -7.79
N GLY A 167 12.08 -11.91 -7.33
CA GLY A 167 12.02 -12.43 -5.97
C GLY A 167 12.14 -11.35 -4.90
N LEU A 168 12.95 -10.33 -5.15
CA LEU A 168 13.10 -9.20 -4.23
C LEU A 168 11.88 -8.25 -4.31
N ILE A 169 11.44 -7.90 -5.52
CA ILE A 169 10.36 -6.93 -5.73
C ILE A 169 9.05 -7.38 -5.08
N VAL A 170 8.67 -8.66 -5.21
CA VAL A 170 7.44 -9.19 -4.61
C VAL A 170 7.49 -9.25 -3.08
N LEU A 171 8.68 -9.17 -2.49
CA LEU A 171 8.92 -9.11 -1.05
C LEU A 171 9.12 -7.68 -0.51
N ILE A 172 9.12 -6.66 -1.37
CA ILE A 172 9.03 -5.25 -0.93
C ILE A 172 7.58 -4.94 -0.54
N LYS A 173 6.62 -5.27 -1.42
CA LYS A 173 5.19 -5.05 -1.22
C LYS A 173 4.42 -6.16 -1.91
N CYS A 174 3.52 -6.83 -1.17
CA CYS A 174 2.83 -8.01 -1.68
C CYS A 174 2.07 -7.74 -2.99
N SER A 175 1.48 -6.55 -3.14
CA SER A 175 0.74 -6.20 -4.37
C SER A 175 1.61 -6.17 -5.63
N PHE A 176 2.94 -6.05 -5.50
CA PHE A 176 3.84 -6.11 -6.66
C PHE A 176 3.97 -7.51 -7.27
N ILE A 177 3.39 -8.55 -6.68
CA ILE A 177 3.31 -9.87 -7.30
C ILE A 177 2.32 -9.89 -8.48
N ILE A 178 1.27 -9.04 -8.45
CA ILE A 178 0.16 -9.07 -9.41
C ILE A 178 0.62 -8.93 -10.87
N PRO A 179 1.47 -7.96 -11.25
CA PRO A 179 1.96 -7.87 -12.62
C PRO A 179 2.76 -9.11 -13.07
N TYR A 180 3.47 -9.78 -12.19
CA TYR A 180 4.21 -11.00 -12.54
C TYR A 180 3.30 -12.21 -12.69
N LEU A 181 2.23 -12.33 -11.90
CA LEU A 181 1.21 -13.37 -12.08
C LEU A 181 0.49 -13.26 -13.43
N PHE A 182 0.52 -12.10 -14.05
CA PHE A 182 -0.03 -11.88 -15.39
C PHE A 182 1.01 -12.07 -16.51
N ILE A 183 2.18 -11.47 -16.37
CA ILE A 183 3.20 -11.41 -17.43
C ILE A 183 3.96 -12.72 -17.56
N LEU A 184 4.35 -13.40 -16.47
CA LEU A 184 5.11 -14.64 -16.54
C LEU A 184 4.35 -15.77 -17.26
N PRO A 185 3.05 -16.02 -17.02
CA PRO A 185 2.27 -16.98 -17.79
C PRO A 185 2.27 -16.69 -19.30
N ILE A 186 2.21 -15.41 -19.69
CA ILE A 186 2.30 -15.01 -21.12
C ILE A 186 3.67 -15.37 -21.68
N ILE A 187 4.74 -15.07 -20.97
CA ILE A 187 6.12 -15.43 -21.36
C ILE A 187 6.25 -16.94 -21.49
N PHE A 188 5.75 -17.71 -20.51
CA PHE A 188 5.77 -19.18 -20.54
C PHE A 188 4.98 -19.75 -21.72
N PHE A 189 3.79 -19.23 -21.95
CA PHE A 189 2.98 -19.65 -23.10
C PHE A 189 3.73 -19.43 -24.43
N ILE A 190 4.34 -18.25 -24.63
CA ILE A 190 5.13 -17.95 -25.82
C ILE A 190 6.34 -18.91 -25.95
N LEU A 191 7.06 -19.16 -24.86
CA LEU A 191 8.23 -20.04 -24.90
C LEU A 191 7.84 -21.49 -25.20
N ILE A 192 6.78 -22.01 -24.58
CA ILE A 192 6.28 -23.38 -24.79
C ILE A 192 5.78 -23.55 -26.24
N SER A 193 5.01 -22.58 -26.74
CA SER A 193 4.50 -22.58 -28.13
C SER A 193 5.64 -22.58 -29.16
N ASN A 194 6.77 -21.93 -28.83
CA ASN A 194 7.98 -21.92 -29.64
C ASN A 194 8.94 -23.10 -29.35
N LYS A 195 8.48 -24.15 -28.65
CA LYS A 195 9.27 -25.34 -28.27
C LYS A 195 10.51 -25.03 -27.41
N LYS A 196 10.53 -23.91 -26.71
CA LYS A 196 11.61 -23.47 -25.79
C LYS A 196 11.29 -23.83 -24.33
N THR A 197 10.84 -25.06 -24.06
CA THR A 197 10.41 -25.50 -22.71
C THR A 197 11.53 -25.44 -21.67
N LYS A 198 12.77 -25.72 -22.06
CA LYS A 198 13.94 -25.60 -21.16
C LYS A 198 14.12 -24.15 -20.67
N GLU A 199 13.92 -23.17 -21.53
CA GLU A 199 14.01 -21.75 -21.18
C GLU A 199 12.91 -21.35 -20.20
N ALA A 200 11.68 -21.79 -20.44
CA ALA A 200 10.56 -21.56 -19.53
C ALA A 200 10.84 -22.15 -18.14
N LEU A 201 11.38 -23.38 -18.07
CA LEU A 201 11.75 -24.03 -16.80
C LEU A 201 12.87 -23.27 -16.06
N ILE A 202 13.90 -22.79 -16.79
CA ILE A 202 14.98 -21.98 -16.20
C ILE A 202 14.43 -20.71 -15.57
N ILE A 203 13.55 -20.00 -16.28
CA ILE A 203 12.93 -18.74 -15.79
C ILE A 203 12.07 -19.03 -14.55
N LEU A 204 11.24 -20.07 -14.59
CA LEU A 204 10.39 -20.46 -13.46
C LEU A 204 11.24 -20.80 -12.23
N THR A 205 12.22 -21.69 -12.41
CA THR A 205 13.11 -22.13 -11.32
C THR A 205 13.87 -20.93 -10.74
N MET A 206 14.40 -20.06 -11.59
CA MET A 206 15.14 -18.86 -11.17
C MET A 206 14.26 -17.90 -10.35
N THR A 207 13.03 -17.69 -10.78
CA THR A 207 12.07 -16.82 -10.06
C THR A 207 11.72 -17.42 -8.69
N LEU A 208 11.43 -18.73 -8.62
CA LEU A 208 11.13 -19.39 -7.35
C LEU A 208 12.32 -19.40 -6.41
N VAL A 209 13.51 -19.74 -6.92
CA VAL A 209 14.76 -19.71 -6.13
C VAL A 209 15.02 -18.29 -5.61
N ALA A 210 14.77 -17.24 -6.41
CA ALA A 210 14.95 -15.87 -5.98
C ALA A 210 14.01 -15.50 -4.82
N ILE A 211 12.73 -15.87 -4.89
CA ILE A 211 11.77 -15.62 -3.80
C ILE A 211 12.24 -16.31 -2.51
N LEU A 212 12.60 -17.59 -2.60
CA LEU A 212 13.09 -18.35 -1.45
C LEU A 212 14.41 -17.77 -0.88
N PHE A 213 15.32 -17.35 -1.75
CA PHE A 213 16.60 -16.75 -1.37
C PHE A 213 16.41 -15.47 -0.59
N PHE A 214 15.64 -14.52 -1.12
CA PHE A 214 15.39 -13.24 -0.43
C PHE A 214 14.53 -13.41 0.83
N TRP A 215 13.58 -14.36 0.84
CA TRP A 215 12.82 -14.70 2.04
C TRP A 215 13.71 -15.23 3.15
N ASN A 216 14.64 -16.12 2.83
CA ASN A 216 15.58 -16.68 3.79
C ASN A 216 16.58 -15.63 4.33
N ILE A 217 17.11 -14.75 3.45
CA ILE A 217 18.00 -13.66 3.87
C ILE A 217 17.32 -12.69 4.86
N SER A 218 16.00 -12.52 4.75
CA SER A 218 15.25 -11.69 5.69
C SER A 218 14.94 -12.40 7.02
N ASN A 219 15.56 -13.55 7.30
CA ASN A 219 15.36 -14.39 8.50
C ASN A 219 13.90 -14.83 8.71
N GLN A 220 13.09 -14.89 7.64
CA GLN A 220 11.71 -15.36 7.71
C GLN A 220 11.63 -16.89 7.55
N LYS A 221 10.76 -17.54 8.31
CA LYS A 221 10.53 -18.99 8.20
C LYS A 221 9.88 -19.34 6.86
N ILE A 222 10.43 -20.29 6.12
CA ILE A 222 9.92 -20.74 4.82
C ILE A 222 8.45 -21.16 4.91
N THR A 223 8.05 -21.80 6.00
CA THR A 223 6.66 -22.22 6.26
C THR A 223 5.65 -21.07 6.24
N ASN A 224 6.09 -19.86 6.50
CA ASN A 224 5.23 -18.68 6.55
C ASN A 224 5.15 -17.91 5.21
N LEU A 225 5.93 -18.30 4.20
CA LEU A 225 5.94 -17.63 2.90
C LEU A 225 4.55 -17.65 2.23
N LEU A 226 3.91 -18.81 2.21
CA LEU A 226 2.57 -18.96 1.64
C LEU A 226 1.53 -18.17 2.47
N LEU A 227 1.64 -18.23 3.80
CA LEU A 227 0.75 -17.50 4.70
C LEU A 227 0.89 -15.98 4.52
N TYR A 228 2.12 -15.47 4.30
CA TYR A 228 2.36 -14.06 3.98
C TYR A 228 1.55 -13.63 2.75
N PHE A 229 1.58 -14.39 1.66
CA PHE A 229 0.80 -14.04 0.46
C PHE A 229 -0.71 -14.16 0.69
N ILE A 230 -1.19 -15.23 1.33
CA ILE A 230 -2.62 -15.46 1.58
C ILE A 230 -3.21 -14.36 2.48
N SER A 231 -2.57 -14.04 3.60
CA SER A 231 -3.06 -13.01 4.53
C SER A 231 -3.11 -11.63 3.88
N ASN A 232 -2.15 -11.34 2.99
CA ASN A 232 -2.13 -10.09 2.24
C ASN A 232 -3.21 -10.01 1.14
N MET A 233 -3.75 -11.14 0.64
CA MET A 233 -4.88 -11.10 -0.30
C MET A 233 -6.13 -10.50 0.35
N SER A 234 -6.38 -10.74 1.63
CA SER A 234 -7.47 -10.10 2.38
C SER A 234 -7.28 -8.58 2.49
N LEU A 235 -6.04 -8.09 2.70
CA LEU A 235 -5.73 -6.66 2.66
C LEU A 235 -5.96 -6.06 1.27
N ILE A 236 -5.50 -6.73 0.21
CA ILE A 236 -5.63 -6.24 -1.17
C ILE A 236 -7.11 -6.20 -1.58
N SER A 237 -7.90 -7.20 -1.20
CA SER A 237 -9.33 -7.29 -1.56
C SER A 237 -10.16 -6.16 -0.94
N GLY A 238 -9.88 -5.77 0.30
CA GLY A 238 -10.58 -4.69 1.00
C GLY A 238 -10.07 -3.28 0.67
N PHE A 239 -8.90 -3.15 0.02
CA PHE A 239 -8.24 -1.87 -0.20
C PHE A 239 -9.09 -0.85 -0.97
N SER A 240 -9.78 -1.28 -2.03
CA SER A 240 -10.57 -0.39 -2.89
C SER A 240 -11.73 0.28 -2.15
N GLU A 241 -12.29 -0.34 -1.15
CA GLU A 241 -13.34 0.21 -0.30
C GLU A 241 -12.74 0.95 0.90
N GLY A 242 -11.85 0.29 1.62
CA GLY A 242 -11.23 0.84 2.82
C GLY A 242 -10.51 2.16 2.57
N MET A 243 -9.74 2.24 1.50
CA MET A 243 -8.89 3.38 1.19
C MET A 243 -9.45 4.32 0.11
N SER A 244 -10.73 4.18 -0.29
CA SER A 244 -11.33 5.15 -1.21
C SER A 244 -11.30 6.56 -0.62
N GLY A 245 -10.60 7.48 -1.31
CA GLY A 245 -10.37 8.86 -0.87
C GLY A 245 -11.59 9.79 -1.02
N THR A 246 -11.36 11.08 -0.83
CA THR A 246 -12.34 12.13 -1.05
C THR A 246 -12.77 12.20 -2.52
N GLU A 247 -13.88 12.88 -2.79
CA GLU A 247 -14.35 13.07 -4.16
C GLU A 247 -13.49 14.12 -4.86
N HIS A 248 -12.85 13.69 -5.93
CA HIS A 248 -12.12 14.53 -6.85
C HIS A 248 -12.78 14.50 -8.24
N PRO A 249 -12.55 15.49 -9.10
CA PRO A 249 -13.19 15.56 -10.41
C PRO A 249 -12.93 14.32 -11.26
N MET A 250 -13.99 13.76 -11.86
CA MET A 250 -13.89 12.62 -12.78
C MET A 250 -13.11 12.94 -14.06
N SER A 251 -12.87 14.21 -14.35
CA SER A 251 -12.09 14.65 -15.52
C SER A 251 -10.69 14.04 -15.57
N GLU A 252 -9.98 13.89 -14.45
CA GLU A 252 -8.66 13.23 -14.43
C GLU A 252 -8.76 11.75 -14.81
N VAL A 253 -9.79 11.06 -14.32
CA VAL A 253 -10.06 9.65 -14.65
C VAL A 253 -10.33 9.51 -16.15
N ILE A 254 -11.16 10.39 -16.71
CA ILE A 254 -11.51 10.41 -18.13
C ILE A 254 -10.26 10.67 -18.98
N VAL A 255 -9.45 11.67 -18.62
CA VAL A 255 -8.21 12.01 -19.32
C VAL A 255 -7.21 10.86 -19.29
N PHE A 256 -7.03 10.24 -18.11
CA PHE A 256 -6.14 9.09 -17.98
C PHE A 256 -6.57 7.94 -18.93
N TRP A 257 -7.84 7.56 -18.90
CA TRP A 257 -8.35 6.46 -19.74
C TRP A 257 -8.35 6.77 -21.20
N PHE A 258 -8.66 8.02 -21.58
CA PHE A 258 -8.56 8.46 -22.98
C PHE A 258 -7.14 8.28 -23.51
N LEU A 259 -6.12 8.72 -22.75
CA LEU A 259 -4.73 8.55 -23.11
C LEU A 259 -4.27 7.08 -23.09
N ALA A 260 -4.68 6.31 -22.09
CA ALA A 260 -4.36 4.90 -22.00
C ALA A 260 -4.93 4.11 -23.20
N ILE A 261 -6.15 4.38 -23.60
CA ILE A 261 -6.78 3.79 -24.78
C ILE A 261 -6.05 4.25 -26.06
N ALA A 262 -5.73 5.54 -26.19
CA ALA A 262 -4.99 6.06 -27.33
C ALA A 262 -3.60 5.41 -27.46
N ILE A 263 -2.92 5.17 -26.34
CA ILE A 263 -1.63 4.46 -26.28
C ILE A 263 -1.77 3.02 -26.76
N VAL A 264 -2.76 2.29 -26.25
CA VAL A 264 -2.96 0.87 -26.61
C VAL A 264 -3.45 0.72 -28.05
N PHE A 265 -4.34 1.61 -28.50
CA PHE A 265 -4.88 1.60 -29.85
C PHE A 265 -3.79 1.71 -30.94
N GLN A 266 -2.76 2.54 -30.71
CA GLN A 266 -1.64 2.68 -31.64
C GLN A 266 -0.89 1.36 -31.88
N LEU A 267 -0.83 0.49 -30.87
CA LEU A 267 -0.15 -0.80 -30.96
C LEU A 267 -0.83 -1.75 -31.95
N LEU A 268 -2.14 -1.63 -32.16
CA LEU A 268 -2.90 -2.46 -33.09
C LEU A 268 -2.48 -2.22 -34.56
N PHE A 269 -1.86 -1.08 -34.84
CA PHE A 269 -1.38 -0.70 -36.19
C PHE A 269 0.10 -0.99 -36.43
N LEU A 270 0.80 -1.63 -35.47
CA LEU A 270 2.18 -2.05 -35.71
C LEU A 270 2.25 -3.15 -36.77
N LYS A 271 3.33 -3.14 -37.58
CA LYS A 271 3.51 -4.06 -38.72
C LYS A 271 3.48 -5.54 -38.35
N ASN A 272 3.97 -5.90 -37.19
CA ASN A 272 4.00 -7.29 -36.71
C ASN A 272 2.77 -7.60 -35.82
N LYS A 273 1.70 -8.08 -36.46
CA LYS A 273 0.39 -8.27 -35.82
C LYS A 273 0.36 -9.24 -34.63
N SER A 274 1.15 -10.33 -34.63
CA SER A 274 1.12 -11.32 -33.54
C SER A 274 1.71 -10.79 -32.24
N HIS A 275 2.82 -10.07 -32.30
CA HIS A 275 3.42 -9.45 -31.12
C HIS A 275 2.69 -8.18 -30.68
N SER A 276 2.10 -7.46 -31.62
CA SER A 276 1.31 -6.25 -31.41
C SER A 276 0.13 -6.49 -30.47
N PHE A 277 -0.64 -7.57 -30.67
CA PHE A 277 -1.78 -7.91 -29.83
C PHE A 277 -1.37 -8.20 -28.37
N ILE A 278 -0.36 -9.04 -28.17
CA ILE A 278 0.14 -9.37 -26.83
C ILE A 278 0.72 -8.12 -26.14
N PHE A 279 1.43 -7.29 -26.90
CA PHE A 279 1.98 -6.04 -26.39
C PHE A 279 0.86 -5.07 -25.96
N SER A 280 -0.25 -5.01 -26.70
CA SER A 280 -1.43 -4.21 -26.34
C SER A 280 -2.05 -4.69 -25.03
N ILE A 281 -2.22 -6.02 -24.87
CA ILE A 281 -2.78 -6.61 -23.64
C ILE A 281 -1.90 -6.30 -22.43
N VAL A 282 -0.59 -6.50 -22.54
CA VAL A 282 0.33 -6.23 -21.41
C VAL A 282 0.39 -4.75 -21.09
N SER A 283 0.44 -3.86 -22.11
CA SER A 283 0.42 -2.41 -21.89
C SER A 283 -0.87 -1.96 -21.20
N PHE A 284 -2.02 -2.45 -21.66
CA PHE A 284 -3.31 -2.15 -21.05
C PHE A 284 -3.36 -2.62 -19.59
N PHE A 285 -2.89 -3.84 -19.32
CA PHE A 285 -2.88 -4.38 -17.96
C PHE A 285 -1.99 -3.59 -17.00
N ILE A 286 -0.79 -3.19 -17.44
CA ILE A 286 0.11 -2.35 -16.63
C ILE A 286 -0.52 -0.97 -16.37
N LEU A 287 -1.14 -0.35 -17.38
CA LEU A 287 -1.85 0.91 -17.22
C LEU A 287 -3.06 0.77 -16.30
N PHE A 288 -3.80 -0.35 -16.38
CA PHE A 288 -4.88 -0.65 -15.46
C PHE A 288 -4.41 -0.80 -14.00
N LEU A 289 -3.32 -1.53 -13.76
CA LEU A 289 -2.74 -1.64 -12.41
C LEU A 289 -2.26 -0.29 -11.88
N SER A 290 -1.64 0.49 -12.74
CA SER A 290 -1.22 1.86 -12.43
C SER A 290 -2.42 2.74 -12.05
N PHE A 291 -3.51 2.65 -12.81
CA PHE A 291 -4.77 3.31 -12.51
C PHE A 291 -5.31 2.93 -11.12
N LYS A 292 -5.37 1.63 -10.82
CA LYS A 292 -5.81 1.17 -9.49
C LYS A 292 -4.91 1.69 -8.37
N SER A 293 -3.60 1.73 -8.59
CA SER A 293 -2.66 2.23 -7.58
C SER A 293 -2.83 3.72 -7.26
N GLY A 294 -3.14 4.55 -8.26
CA GLY A 294 -3.23 5.99 -8.08
C GLY A 294 -4.66 6.50 -7.82
N PHE A 295 -5.65 5.95 -8.54
CA PHE A 295 -6.99 6.54 -8.59
C PHE A 295 -7.98 5.97 -7.56
N VAL A 296 -7.65 4.94 -6.79
CA VAL A 296 -8.51 4.50 -5.68
C VAL A 296 -8.63 5.61 -4.64
N ARG A 297 -7.52 6.24 -4.25
CA ARG A 297 -7.55 7.42 -3.38
C ARG A 297 -7.80 8.70 -4.16
N GLN A 298 -7.26 8.81 -5.36
CA GLN A 298 -7.31 9.98 -6.24
C GLN A 298 -6.78 11.25 -5.53
N ASP A 299 -5.63 11.12 -4.93
CA ASP A 299 -4.84 12.19 -4.30
C ASP A 299 -3.45 12.22 -4.96
N GLU A 300 -2.40 12.57 -4.22
CA GLU A 300 -1.02 12.54 -4.70
C GLU A 300 -0.59 11.23 -5.36
N HIS A 301 -1.26 10.08 -5.05
CA HIS A 301 -0.94 8.80 -5.66
C HIS A 301 -1.23 8.75 -7.16
N THR A 302 -2.06 9.64 -7.71
CA THR A 302 -2.29 9.76 -9.16
C THR A 302 -1.01 9.97 -9.95
N LYS A 303 0.03 10.55 -9.34
CA LYS A 303 1.37 10.71 -9.93
C LYS A 303 1.96 9.37 -10.39
N ILE A 304 1.73 8.27 -9.63
CA ILE A 304 2.18 6.92 -9.99
C ILE A 304 1.57 6.52 -11.34
N SER A 305 0.28 6.79 -11.51
CA SER A 305 -0.47 6.44 -12.72
C SER A 305 0.03 7.23 -13.94
N PHE A 306 0.21 8.53 -13.80
CA PHE A 306 0.71 9.38 -14.88
C PHE A 306 2.18 9.11 -15.21
N ALA A 307 3.01 8.75 -14.23
CA ALA A 307 4.39 8.34 -14.50
C ALA A 307 4.44 7.10 -15.40
N LEU A 308 3.66 6.06 -15.07
CA LEU A 308 3.58 4.85 -15.88
C LEU A 308 2.99 5.12 -17.26
N LEU A 309 2.00 5.99 -17.36
CA LEU A 309 1.43 6.42 -18.64
C LEU A 309 2.52 6.99 -19.58
N ILE A 310 3.37 7.88 -19.05
CA ILE A 310 4.49 8.48 -19.80
C ILE A 310 5.49 7.42 -20.24
N PHE A 311 5.93 6.52 -19.35
CA PHE A 311 6.91 5.51 -19.71
C PHE A 311 6.36 4.51 -20.72
N VAL A 312 5.11 4.07 -20.58
CA VAL A 312 4.47 3.19 -21.57
C VAL A 312 4.37 3.91 -22.92
N ALA A 313 3.93 5.19 -22.96
CA ALA A 313 3.87 5.99 -24.17
C ALA A 313 5.25 6.17 -24.81
N PHE A 314 6.31 6.41 -24.00
CA PHE A 314 7.68 6.52 -24.48
C PHE A 314 8.15 5.24 -25.18
N PHE A 315 7.96 4.08 -24.55
CA PHE A 315 8.39 2.82 -25.16
C PHE A 315 7.56 2.45 -26.39
N ILE A 316 6.28 2.82 -26.44
CA ILE A 316 5.48 2.67 -27.66
C ILE A 316 6.00 3.58 -28.76
N TYR A 317 6.35 4.83 -28.45
CA TYR A 317 7.04 5.71 -29.41
C TYR A 317 8.35 5.09 -29.92
N LEU A 318 9.12 4.48 -29.02
CA LEU A 318 10.37 3.81 -29.38
C LEU A 318 10.18 2.69 -30.42
N PHE A 319 9.09 1.93 -30.31
CA PHE A 319 8.79 0.83 -31.24
C PHE A 319 8.10 1.27 -32.51
N SER A 320 7.23 2.27 -32.46
CA SER A 320 6.42 2.72 -33.62
C SER A 320 7.10 3.81 -34.43
N LYS A 321 7.83 4.73 -33.81
CA LYS A 321 8.51 5.91 -34.39
C LYS A 321 7.58 6.76 -35.28
N THR A 322 6.27 6.79 -34.96
CA THR A 322 5.28 7.59 -35.70
C THR A 322 5.10 8.99 -35.08
N LYS A 323 4.64 9.94 -35.90
CA LYS A 323 4.28 11.28 -35.41
C LYS A 323 3.16 11.20 -34.36
N LEU A 324 2.19 10.31 -34.60
CA LEU A 324 1.08 10.11 -33.65
C LEU A 324 1.57 9.68 -32.26
N SER A 325 2.49 8.70 -32.18
CA SER A 325 3.02 8.24 -30.91
C SER A 325 3.85 9.30 -30.19
N LEU A 326 4.56 10.16 -30.94
CA LEU A 326 5.23 11.32 -30.35
C LEU A 326 4.24 12.35 -29.81
N THR A 327 3.17 12.64 -30.54
CA THR A 327 2.12 13.57 -30.10
C THR A 327 1.46 13.06 -28.81
N VAL A 328 1.11 11.77 -28.75
CA VAL A 328 0.53 11.16 -27.54
C VAL A 328 1.50 11.24 -26.37
N LEU A 329 2.79 10.98 -26.57
CA LEU A 329 3.80 11.14 -25.51
C LEU A 329 3.86 12.60 -25.00
N CYS A 330 3.84 13.59 -25.88
CA CYS A 330 3.83 15.01 -25.49
C CYS A 330 2.58 15.36 -24.68
N ILE A 331 1.40 14.85 -25.07
CA ILE A 331 0.15 15.07 -24.32
C ILE A 331 0.25 14.40 -22.94
N CYS A 332 0.79 13.17 -22.84
CA CYS A 332 1.01 12.51 -21.54
C CYS A 332 1.94 13.32 -20.63
N LEU A 333 2.99 13.93 -21.15
CA LEU A 333 3.87 14.80 -20.37
C LEU A 333 3.15 16.04 -19.85
N ILE A 334 2.36 16.70 -20.69
CA ILE A 334 1.58 17.90 -20.32
C ILE A 334 0.55 17.55 -19.23
N THR A 335 -0.23 16.48 -19.43
CA THR A 335 -1.26 16.07 -18.46
C THR A 335 -0.67 15.63 -17.13
N SER A 336 0.48 14.97 -17.14
CA SER A 336 1.20 14.60 -15.91
C SER A 336 1.66 15.83 -15.13
N PHE A 337 2.13 16.88 -15.82
CA PHE A 337 2.51 18.12 -15.18
C PHE A 337 1.30 18.83 -14.54
N PHE A 338 0.14 18.81 -15.22
CA PHE A 338 -1.10 19.33 -14.62
C PHE A 338 -1.53 18.55 -13.39
N SER A 339 -1.54 17.21 -13.44
CA SER A 339 -1.86 16.39 -12.29
C SER A 339 -0.90 16.65 -11.12
N TYR A 340 0.41 16.81 -11.41
CA TYR A 340 1.37 17.20 -10.39
C TYR A 340 1.00 18.53 -9.71
N SER A 341 0.62 19.54 -10.47
CA SER A 341 0.30 20.87 -9.94
C SER A 341 -0.98 20.92 -9.09
N LEU A 342 -1.89 19.95 -9.29
CA LEU A 342 -3.14 19.86 -8.51
C LEU A 342 -2.93 19.40 -7.06
N TYR A 343 -1.90 18.58 -6.83
CA TYR A 343 -1.70 17.88 -5.55
C TYR A 343 -0.43 18.32 -4.82
N ASN A 344 0.32 19.29 -5.33
CA ASN A 344 1.54 19.75 -4.67
C ASN A 344 1.52 21.25 -4.43
N ASP A 345 1.76 21.62 -3.18
CA ASP A 345 1.96 23.01 -2.78
C ASP A 345 3.35 23.54 -3.14
N THR A 346 4.31 22.64 -3.38
CA THR A 346 5.68 22.99 -3.73
C THR A 346 5.87 23.09 -5.23
N SER A 347 6.55 24.15 -5.68
CA SER A 347 6.90 24.28 -7.10
C SER A 347 7.83 23.15 -7.54
N PHE A 348 7.72 22.75 -8.80
CA PHE A 348 8.55 21.70 -9.41
C PHE A 348 10.07 21.99 -9.23
N SER A 349 10.48 23.24 -9.41
CA SER A 349 11.87 23.69 -9.21
C SER A 349 12.35 23.47 -7.77
N ASN A 350 11.49 23.76 -6.78
CA ASN A 350 11.81 23.53 -5.37
C ASN A 350 11.93 22.03 -5.05
N SER A 351 11.11 21.20 -5.66
CA SER A 351 11.20 19.73 -5.49
C SER A 351 12.55 19.19 -5.98
N ILE A 352 13.01 19.63 -7.15
CA ILE A 352 14.34 19.26 -7.68
C ILE A 352 15.45 19.75 -6.75
N LYS A 353 15.39 21.01 -6.31
CA LYS A 353 16.39 21.61 -5.40
C LYS A 353 16.44 20.83 -4.07
N ASN A 354 15.28 20.55 -3.48
CA ASN A 354 15.19 19.83 -2.21
C ASN A 354 15.76 18.40 -2.33
N ASN A 355 15.46 17.68 -3.43
CA ASN A 355 16.02 16.36 -3.66
C ASN A 355 17.55 16.40 -3.84
N PHE A 356 18.08 17.40 -4.55
CA PHE A 356 19.52 17.56 -4.70
C PHE A 356 20.21 17.84 -3.35
N VAL A 357 19.65 18.77 -2.55
CA VAL A 357 20.15 19.05 -1.19
C VAL A 357 20.10 17.79 -0.33
N SER A 358 18.97 17.07 -0.37
CA SER A 358 18.80 15.81 0.37
C SER A 358 19.87 14.78 0.00
N ILE A 359 20.19 14.61 -1.29
CA ILE A 359 21.25 13.69 -1.72
C ILE A 359 22.62 14.12 -1.16
N CYS A 360 22.95 15.42 -1.24
CA CYS A 360 24.21 15.94 -0.70
C CYS A 360 24.31 15.73 0.82
N ASP A 361 23.23 15.99 1.55
CA ASP A 361 23.17 15.78 3.00
C ASP A 361 23.30 14.28 3.34
N GLY A 362 22.66 13.41 2.58
CA GLY A 362 22.77 11.96 2.75
C GLY A 362 24.20 11.45 2.54
N ILE A 363 24.89 11.91 1.50
CA ILE A 363 26.31 11.58 1.27
C ILE A 363 27.16 12.04 2.46
N LYS A 364 26.94 13.27 2.95
CA LYS A 364 27.64 13.81 4.11
C LYS A 364 27.37 13.01 5.38
N LEU A 365 26.11 12.63 5.63
CA LEU A 365 25.74 11.81 6.79
C LEU A 365 26.39 10.42 6.73
N ARG A 366 26.39 9.77 5.57
CA ARG A 366 26.98 8.45 5.39
C ARG A 366 28.50 8.45 5.41
N SER A 367 29.16 9.57 5.08
CA SER A 367 30.63 9.70 5.20
C SER A 367 31.12 9.80 6.63
N GLN A 368 30.25 10.12 7.60
CA GLN A 368 30.57 10.24 9.00
C GLN A 368 30.25 8.95 9.75
N HIS A 369 31.24 8.39 10.45
CA HIS A 369 31.07 7.13 11.19
C HIS A 369 29.92 7.21 12.20
N LYS A 370 28.99 6.24 12.15
CA LYS A 370 27.81 6.13 13.05
C LYS A 370 26.88 7.34 13.08
N ARG A 371 27.01 8.30 12.17
CA ARG A 371 26.18 9.51 12.21
C ARG A 371 24.70 9.21 12.03
N LEU A 372 24.34 8.29 11.14
CA LEU A 372 22.94 7.85 10.93
C LEU A 372 22.34 7.22 12.19
N GLU A 373 23.12 6.39 12.90
CA GLU A 373 22.68 5.77 14.16
C GLU A 373 22.44 6.83 15.24
N ILE A 374 23.33 7.83 15.33
CA ILE A 374 23.18 8.96 16.27
C ILE A 374 21.91 9.76 15.96
N GLU A 375 21.65 10.08 14.69
CA GLU A 375 20.42 10.79 14.31
C GLU A 375 19.17 9.93 14.57
N TYR A 376 19.23 8.63 14.30
CA TYR A 376 18.15 7.70 14.61
C TYR A 376 17.80 7.71 16.12
N GLN A 377 18.81 7.58 17.00
CA GLN A 377 18.61 7.62 18.45
C GLN A 377 18.10 8.98 18.93
N LYS A 378 18.56 10.05 18.31
CA LYS A 378 18.10 11.42 18.61
C LYS A 378 16.61 11.57 18.27
N GLU A 379 16.17 11.07 17.11
CA GLU A 379 14.77 11.15 16.73
C GLU A 379 13.88 10.26 17.61
N LEU A 380 14.32 9.06 17.99
CA LEU A 380 13.59 8.25 18.97
C LEU A 380 13.41 8.99 20.30
N LYS A 381 14.46 9.69 20.77
CA LYS A 381 14.37 10.51 21.98
C LYS A 381 13.41 11.70 21.81
N ASN A 382 13.40 12.32 20.64
CA ASN A 382 12.46 13.41 20.32
C ASN A 382 11.01 12.91 20.35
N ILE A 383 10.71 11.76 19.76
CA ILE A 383 9.38 11.14 19.79
C ILE A 383 8.99 10.80 21.25
N HIS A 384 9.89 10.18 22.01
CA HIS A 384 9.66 9.86 23.42
C HIS A 384 9.36 11.11 24.26
N ASN A 385 10.01 12.24 23.98
CA ASN A 385 9.76 13.49 24.70
C ASN A 385 8.41 14.13 24.35
N GLN A 386 7.86 13.86 23.15
CA GLN A 386 6.52 14.32 22.78
C GLN A 386 5.42 13.55 23.52
N MET A 387 5.65 12.23 23.74
CA MET A 387 4.70 11.34 24.40
C MET A 387 5.47 10.43 25.38
N ARG A 388 5.49 10.82 26.65
CA ARG A 388 6.21 10.08 27.70
C ARG A 388 5.33 8.97 28.27
N PHE A 389 5.27 7.85 27.57
CA PHE A 389 4.59 6.67 28.10
C PHE A 389 5.32 6.12 29.35
N PRO A 390 4.59 5.71 30.40
CA PRO A 390 5.21 5.03 31.54
C PRO A 390 5.80 3.70 31.11
N THR A 391 6.91 3.31 31.73
CA THR A 391 7.46 1.96 31.61
C THR A 391 6.60 0.99 32.38
N LEU A 392 6.09 -0.03 31.71
CA LEU A 392 5.22 -1.05 32.28
C LEU A 392 5.90 -2.41 32.26
N ALA A 393 5.65 -3.22 33.29
CA ALA A 393 6.10 -4.60 33.29
C ALA A 393 5.27 -5.44 32.31
N GLY A 394 5.97 -6.36 31.58
CA GLY A 394 5.36 -7.22 30.57
C GLY A 394 5.36 -6.58 29.18
N THR A 395 4.59 -7.19 28.30
CA THR A 395 4.48 -6.81 26.90
C THR A 395 3.38 -5.77 26.67
N SER A 396 3.51 -4.97 25.62
CA SER A 396 2.60 -3.85 25.33
C SER A 396 2.23 -3.78 23.87
N ASP A 397 0.99 -3.40 23.56
CA ASP A 397 0.55 -2.99 22.22
C ASP A 397 -0.08 -1.59 22.28
N ILE A 398 -0.18 -0.93 21.14
CA ILE A 398 -0.79 0.39 21.02
C ILE A 398 -1.92 0.35 20.00
N TYR A 399 -3.10 0.79 20.43
CA TYR A 399 -4.21 1.16 19.57
C TYR A 399 -4.19 2.68 19.42
N ASN A 400 -4.35 3.26 18.27
CA ASN A 400 -4.89 2.74 17.05
C ASN A 400 -3.79 2.54 15.97
N PHE A 401 -3.06 3.62 15.54
CA PHE A 401 -2.05 3.60 14.47
C PHE A 401 -0.73 4.32 14.82
N GLU A 402 -0.59 4.94 15.98
CA GLU A 402 0.58 5.75 16.33
C GLU A 402 1.69 4.93 17.00
N GLN A 403 2.13 3.83 16.36
CA GLN A 403 3.13 2.90 16.88
C GLN A 403 4.45 3.57 17.26
N SER A 404 4.83 4.66 16.59
CA SER A 404 6.09 5.37 16.87
C SER A 404 6.22 5.81 18.32
N TYR A 405 5.15 6.18 19.00
CA TYR A 405 5.19 6.55 20.41
C TYR A 405 5.57 5.37 21.32
N LEU A 406 4.97 4.20 21.09
CA LEU A 406 5.30 3.01 21.87
C LEU A 406 6.71 2.52 21.56
N LEU A 407 7.07 2.50 20.28
CA LEU A 407 8.37 2.00 19.81
C LEU A 407 9.55 2.89 20.22
N SER A 408 9.30 4.17 20.54
CA SER A 408 10.31 5.08 21.08
C SER A 408 10.41 5.03 22.61
N SER A 409 9.52 4.28 23.28
CA SER A 409 9.52 4.08 24.73
C SER A 409 10.36 2.86 25.12
N THR A 410 10.47 2.62 26.42
CA THR A 410 11.16 1.43 26.98
C THR A 410 10.27 0.20 27.07
N ASN A 411 9.02 0.27 26.61
CA ASN A 411 8.06 -0.83 26.67
C ASN A 411 8.38 -1.90 25.63
N ILE A 412 8.13 -3.17 25.96
CA ILE A 412 8.36 -4.30 25.04
C ILE A 412 7.14 -4.42 24.12
N TRP A 413 7.35 -4.13 22.83
CA TRP A 413 6.29 -4.17 21.84
C TRP A 413 5.91 -5.61 21.48
N ASN A 414 4.62 -5.93 21.60
CA ASN A 414 4.01 -7.19 21.22
C ASN A 414 2.71 -6.90 20.45
N PRO A 415 2.81 -6.65 19.14
CA PRO A 415 1.68 -6.17 18.35
C PRO A 415 0.65 -7.25 18.07
N ARG A 416 -0.62 -6.81 17.95
CA ARG A 416 -1.61 -7.59 17.23
C ARG A 416 -1.21 -7.72 15.74
N PRO A 417 -1.58 -8.81 15.05
CA PRO A 417 -1.09 -9.05 13.69
C PRO A 417 -1.43 -7.94 12.70
N VAL A 418 -2.66 -7.44 12.68
CA VAL A 418 -3.04 -6.24 11.90
C VAL A 418 -2.90 -5.02 12.81
N PHE A 419 -1.67 -4.58 13.01
CA PHE A 419 -1.32 -3.55 14.00
C PHE A 419 -1.85 -2.14 13.68
N GLN A 420 -2.17 -1.88 12.41
CA GLN A 420 -2.87 -0.67 11.96
C GLN A 420 -4.37 -0.96 11.90
N SER A 421 -5.14 -0.61 12.93
CA SER A 421 -6.57 -0.96 13.05
C SER A 421 -7.38 -0.60 11.81
N TYR A 422 -7.10 0.53 11.18
CA TYR A 422 -7.78 1.00 9.98
C TYR A 422 -7.57 0.12 8.73
N THR A 423 -6.59 -0.79 8.76
CA THR A 423 -6.35 -1.72 7.65
C THR A 423 -7.04 -3.07 7.81
N ALA A 424 -7.72 -3.30 8.92
CA ALA A 424 -8.51 -4.51 9.15
C ALA A 424 -9.86 -4.44 8.41
N TYR A 425 -9.82 -4.35 7.09
CA TYR A 425 -11.01 -4.09 6.24
C TYR A 425 -11.99 -5.25 6.13
N THR A 426 -11.56 -6.47 6.45
CA THR A 426 -12.34 -7.67 6.22
C THR A 426 -12.56 -8.44 7.51
N LYS A 427 -13.61 -9.27 7.52
CA LYS A 427 -13.93 -10.16 8.63
C LYS A 427 -12.74 -11.04 9.03
N ASP A 428 -11.95 -11.53 8.05
CA ASP A 428 -10.80 -12.39 8.32
C ASP A 428 -9.71 -11.63 9.08
N LEU A 429 -9.40 -10.40 8.66
CA LEU A 429 -8.40 -9.55 9.31
C LEU A 429 -8.80 -9.16 10.74
N LEU A 430 -10.07 -8.82 10.95
CA LEU A 430 -10.61 -8.54 12.28
C LEU A 430 -10.56 -9.80 13.17
N SER A 431 -10.86 -10.97 12.61
CA SER A 431 -10.79 -12.25 13.34
C SER A 431 -9.36 -12.61 13.75
N ILE A 432 -8.36 -12.30 12.92
CA ILE A 432 -6.95 -12.52 13.27
C ILE A 432 -6.57 -11.70 14.52
N ASN A 433 -6.94 -10.42 14.60
CA ASN A 433 -6.68 -9.58 15.78
C ASN A 433 -7.45 -10.07 17.01
N ARG A 434 -8.74 -10.39 16.84
CA ARG A 434 -9.55 -10.96 17.93
C ARG A 434 -8.93 -12.24 18.48
N ASN A 435 -8.50 -13.15 17.61
CA ASN A 435 -7.88 -14.42 18.03
C ASN A 435 -6.52 -14.19 18.72
N HIS A 436 -5.77 -13.16 18.35
CA HIS A 436 -4.55 -12.77 19.04
C HIS A 436 -4.83 -12.35 20.48
N LEU A 437 -5.86 -11.53 20.73
CA LEU A 437 -6.26 -11.14 22.08
C LEU A 437 -6.77 -12.31 22.94
N LEU A 438 -7.33 -13.36 22.34
CA LEU A 438 -7.77 -14.57 23.03
C LEU A 438 -6.61 -15.55 23.31
N SER A 439 -5.48 -15.36 22.66
CA SER A 439 -4.33 -16.25 22.78
C SER A 439 -3.48 -15.91 24.01
N ASP A 440 -2.62 -16.86 24.39
CA ASP A 440 -1.64 -16.63 25.46
C ASP A 440 -0.57 -15.58 25.08
N LYS A 441 -0.53 -15.17 23.79
CA LYS A 441 0.34 -14.13 23.27
C LYS A 441 -0.25 -12.73 23.34
N SER A 442 -1.48 -12.57 23.86
CA SER A 442 -2.08 -11.25 24.03
C SER A 442 -1.20 -10.35 24.92
N PRO A 443 -1.05 -9.05 24.60
CA PRO A 443 -0.18 -8.15 25.34
C PRO A 443 -0.66 -7.96 26.77
N ASP A 444 0.28 -7.75 27.71
CA ASP A 444 -0.04 -7.51 29.12
C ASP A 444 -0.63 -6.11 29.34
N ASN A 445 -0.25 -5.16 28.47
CA ASN A 445 -0.68 -3.78 28.56
C ASN A 445 -1.14 -3.27 27.20
N LEU A 446 -2.15 -2.39 27.19
CA LEU A 446 -2.61 -1.68 26.01
C LEU A 446 -2.54 -0.18 26.23
N PHE A 447 -1.93 0.53 25.29
CA PHE A 447 -2.05 1.98 25.15
C PHE A 447 -3.18 2.23 24.15
N PHE A 448 -4.36 2.52 24.65
CA PHE A 448 -5.59 2.57 23.87
C PHE A 448 -6.05 4.01 23.64
N LYS A 449 -6.21 4.39 22.38
CA LYS A 449 -6.74 5.67 21.94
C LYS A 449 -7.86 5.43 20.95
N VAL A 450 -8.98 6.09 21.12
CA VAL A 450 -10.06 6.11 20.12
C VAL A 450 -9.74 7.18 19.09
N GLU A 451 -9.36 6.74 17.92
CA GLU A 451 -9.02 7.60 16.79
C GLU A 451 -9.27 6.83 15.50
N THR A 452 -9.73 7.52 14.46
CA THR A 452 -10.07 6.91 13.18
C THR A 452 -9.57 7.76 12.01
N ILE A 453 -9.55 7.17 10.82
CA ILE A 453 -9.19 7.86 9.59
C ILE A 453 -10.43 8.06 8.70
N ASP A 454 -10.36 9.03 7.78
CA ASP A 454 -11.34 9.24 6.70
C ASP A 454 -12.80 9.39 7.19
N GLY A 455 -13.03 9.84 8.43
CA GLY A 455 -14.37 10.03 9.01
C GLY A 455 -15.16 8.74 9.23
N ARG A 456 -14.50 7.62 9.48
CA ARG A 456 -15.15 6.35 9.82
C ARG A 456 -15.79 6.40 11.20
N LEU A 457 -16.76 5.51 11.43
CA LEU A 457 -17.28 5.29 12.79
C LEU A 457 -16.15 4.71 13.68
N PRO A 458 -15.78 5.34 14.80
CA PRO A 458 -14.61 4.91 15.59
C PRO A 458 -14.66 3.47 16.06
N SER A 459 -15.84 2.96 16.43
CA SER A 459 -16.00 1.58 16.90
C SER A 459 -15.83 0.51 15.83
N LEU A 460 -15.65 0.88 14.55
CA LEU A 460 -15.27 -0.05 13.49
C LEU A 460 -13.79 -0.39 13.52
N GLU A 461 -12.93 0.51 14.05
CA GLU A 461 -11.50 0.29 14.10
C GLU A 461 -11.17 -0.86 15.05
N ASP A 462 -10.99 -2.06 14.47
CA ASP A 462 -10.80 -3.34 15.18
C ASP A 462 -11.97 -3.68 16.13
N GLY A 463 -13.22 -3.43 15.69
CA GLY A 463 -14.42 -3.46 16.52
C GLY A 463 -14.67 -4.79 17.24
N THR A 464 -14.31 -5.93 16.62
CA THR A 464 -14.43 -7.27 17.24
C THR A 464 -13.53 -7.47 18.45
N SER A 465 -12.50 -6.66 18.60
CA SER A 465 -11.57 -6.68 19.73
C SER A 465 -12.13 -5.92 20.95
N TRP A 466 -13.06 -4.96 20.75
CA TRP A 466 -13.57 -4.11 21.82
C TRP A 466 -14.25 -4.87 22.97
N PRO A 467 -15.13 -5.87 22.74
CA PRO A 467 -15.70 -6.65 23.84
C PRO A 467 -14.62 -7.35 24.68
N LEU A 468 -13.58 -7.87 24.03
CA LEU A 468 -12.44 -8.53 24.71
C LEU A 468 -11.63 -7.53 25.53
N ILE A 469 -11.37 -6.35 24.99
CA ILE A 469 -10.62 -5.30 25.69
C ILE A 469 -11.40 -4.84 26.92
N ILE A 470 -12.70 -4.56 26.77
CA ILE A 470 -13.56 -4.12 27.87
C ILE A 470 -13.61 -5.16 29.01
N SER A 471 -13.69 -6.45 28.66
CA SER A 471 -13.79 -7.52 29.67
C SER A 471 -12.45 -7.90 30.29
N ASN A 472 -11.41 -8.05 29.48
CA ASN A 472 -10.16 -8.68 29.87
C ASN A 472 -9.07 -7.70 30.30
N TYR A 473 -9.29 -6.40 30.12
CA TYR A 473 -8.36 -5.36 30.56
C TYR A 473 -9.03 -4.39 31.55
N LYS A 474 -8.24 -3.82 32.43
CA LYS A 474 -8.70 -2.80 33.37
C LYS A 474 -7.89 -1.52 33.19
N PRO A 475 -8.51 -0.34 33.31
CA PRO A 475 -7.81 0.93 33.21
C PRO A 475 -6.91 1.12 34.45
N ILE A 476 -5.67 1.56 34.19
CA ILE A 476 -4.72 1.94 35.25
C ILE A 476 -4.43 3.44 35.24
N LYS A 477 -4.45 4.07 34.06
CA LYS A 477 -4.19 5.51 33.92
C LYS A 477 -4.86 6.04 32.64
N PHE A 478 -5.32 7.28 32.68
CA PHE A 478 -5.69 8.06 31.50
C PHE A 478 -4.70 9.22 31.36
N ASP A 479 -3.97 9.30 30.27
CA ASP A 479 -2.89 10.26 30.08
C ASP A 479 -2.73 10.63 28.60
N ASN A 480 -2.70 11.93 28.30
CA ASN A 480 -2.50 12.45 26.94
C ASN A 480 -3.37 11.75 25.86
N ASP A 481 -4.67 11.65 26.10
CA ASP A 481 -5.68 10.97 25.26
C ASP A 481 -5.51 9.46 25.13
N TYR A 482 -4.54 8.85 25.80
CA TYR A 482 -4.39 7.41 25.88
C TYR A 482 -4.97 6.86 27.18
N LEU A 483 -5.75 5.81 27.06
CA LEU A 483 -6.18 4.97 28.18
C LEU A 483 -5.20 3.81 28.31
N ILE A 484 -4.43 3.80 29.38
CA ILE A 484 -3.50 2.72 29.67
C ILE A 484 -4.27 1.62 30.38
N LEU A 485 -4.31 0.47 29.75
CA LEU A 485 -5.05 -0.70 30.19
C LEU A 485 -4.08 -1.83 30.56
N LYS A 486 -4.36 -2.54 31.64
CA LYS A 486 -3.62 -3.72 32.07
C LYS A 486 -4.51 -4.96 32.01
N LYS A 487 -3.96 -6.04 31.48
CA LYS A 487 -4.60 -7.34 31.40
C LYS A 487 -5.03 -7.84 32.79
N ARG A 488 -6.25 -8.37 32.89
CA ARG A 488 -6.77 -8.97 34.12
C ARG A 488 -6.18 -10.38 34.27
N ASN A 489 -6.07 -10.85 35.52
CA ASN A 489 -5.63 -12.23 35.79
C ASN A 489 -6.75 -13.24 35.49
N ASP A 490 -8.00 -12.83 35.73
CA ASP A 490 -9.25 -13.57 35.53
C ASP A 490 -9.81 -13.25 34.12
N GLN A 491 -9.21 -13.85 33.06
CA GLN A 491 -9.67 -13.61 31.70
C GLN A 491 -10.92 -14.41 31.36
N ASN A 492 -11.91 -13.72 30.81
CA ASN A 492 -13.06 -14.36 30.21
C ASN A 492 -12.77 -14.64 28.73
N LYS A 493 -12.55 -15.93 28.38
CA LYS A 493 -12.35 -16.36 26.97
C LYS A 493 -13.69 -16.58 26.24
N ASP A 494 -14.78 -16.73 26.97
CA ASP A 494 -16.12 -17.03 26.44
C ASP A 494 -17.05 -15.82 26.45
N ILE A 495 -16.54 -14.69 25.91
CA ILE A 495 -17.35 -13.49 25.77
C ILE A 495 -18.42 -13.74 24.72
N LYS A 496 -19.67 -13.75 25.13
CA LYS A 496 -20.85 -13.90 24.26
C LYS A 496 -21.57 -12.57 24.13
N LEU A 497 -22.02 -12.33 22.92
CA LEU A 497 -22.96 -11.26 22.61
C LEU A 497 -24.32 -11.91 22.43
N ASP A 498 -25.32 -11.49 23.20
CA ASP A 498 -26.66 -12.05 23.14
C ASP A 498 -27.50 -11.36 22.06
N LEU A 499 -27.96 -12.11 21.07
CA LEU A 499 -28.80 -11.57 20.00
C LEU A 499 -30.14 -11.08 20.58
N ILE A 500 -30.42 -9.79 20.45
CA ILE A 500 -31.69 -9.20 20.89
C ILE A 500 -32.67 -9.10 19.74
N GLN A 501 -32.21 -8.66 18.58
CA GLN A 501 -33.05 -8.38 17.43
C GLN A 501 -32.31 -8.63 16.13
N LYS A 502 -33.00 -9.28 15.20
CA LYS A 502 -32.60 -9.40 13.80
C LYS A 502 -33.73 -8.90 12.92
N GLN A 503 -33.40 -8.05 11.92
CA GLN A 503 -34.39 -7.52 10.99
C GLN A 503 -33.77 -7.25 9.62
N SER A 504 -34.63 -7.25 8.60
CA SER A 504 -34.30 -6.70 7.30
C SER A 504 -34.68 -5.22 7.26
N ALA A 505 -33.87 -4.42 6.61
CA ALA A 505 -34.07 -2.99 6.46
C ALA A 505 -33.69 -2.54 5.04
N LYS A 506 -34.09 -1.33 4.67
CA LYS A 506 -33.75 -0.71 3.38
C LYS A 506 -32.79 0.44 3.56
N LEU A 507 -32.01 0.70 2.52
CA LEU A 507 -31.18 1.90 2.45
C LEU A 507 -32.06 3.16 2.64
N ASN A 508 -31.54 4.12 3.40
CA ASN A 508 -32.20 5.36 3.83
C ASN A 508 -33.47 5.20 4.70
N GLN A 509 -33.77 3.98 5.13
CA GLN A 509 -34.77 3.74 6.16
C GLN A 509 -34.18 4.10 7.54
N GLU A 510 -34.97 4.80 8.36
CA GLU A 510 -34.62 5.00 9.76
C GLU A 510 -34.93 3.73 10.55
N ILE A 511 -33.92 3.23 11.27
CA ILE A 511 -33.97 2.01 12.06
C ILE A 511 -33.88 2.42 13.52
N LYS A 512 -34.90 2.13 14.29
CA LYS A 512 -34.90 2.38 15.74
C LYS A 512 -33.98 1.38 16.43
N ILE A 513 -33.20 1.86 17.38
CA ILE A 513 -32.39 0.99 18.25
C ILE A 513 -33.30 0.26 19.22
N PRO A 514 -33.15 -1.08 19.40
CA PRO A 514 -33.93 -1.84 20.39
C PRO A 514 -33.60 -1.38 21.81
N ILE A 515 -34.56 -1.58 22.73
CA ILE A 515 -34.33 -1.37 24.16
C ILE A 515 -33.26 -2.37 24.62
N HIS A 516 -32.24 -1.89 25.27
CA HIS A 516 -31.10 -2.68 25.73
C HIS A 516 -30.58 -2.18 27.06
N ASP A 517 -30.02 -3.09 27.84
CA ASP A 517 -29.30 -2.79 29.06
C ASP A 517 -27.79 -2.98 28.82
N GLY A 518 -27.00 -1.93 29.01
CA GLY A 518 -25.55 -2.00 28.83
C GLY A 518 -25.07 -1.55 27.42
N LEU A 519 -24.17 -2.32 26.84
CA LEU A 519 -23.55 -1.97 25.55
C LEU A 519 -24.22 -2.73 24.41
N LEU A 520 -24.64 -2.00 23.38
CA LEU A 520 -25.28 -2.59 22.20
C LEU A 520 -24.29 -2.66 21.05
N PHE A 521 -23.99 -3.87 20.62
CA PHE A 521 -23.22 -4.14 19.41
C PHE A 521 -24.15 -4.40 18.22
N CYS A 522 -23.62 -4.16 17.04
CA CYS A 522 -24.36 -4.30 15.80
C CYS A 522 -23.52 -5.06 14.76
N ARG A 523 -24.22 -5.84 13.91
CA ARG A 523 -23.69 -6.38 12.65
C ARG A 523 -24.60 -5.97 11.51
N ILE A 524 -24.04 -5.58 10.38
CA ILE A 524 -24.79 -5.19 9.19
C ILE A 524 -24.25 -5.96 8.01
N LYS A 525 -25.12 -6.74 7.37
CA LYS A 525 -24.79 -7.46 6.15
C LYS A 525 -25.43 -6.77 4.95
N ILE A 526 -24.63 -6.01 4.22
CA ILE A 526 -25.02 -5.33 2.99
C ILE A 526 -24.10 -5.76 1.86
N GLU A 527 -24.67 -6.13 0.73
CA GLU A 527 -23.90 -6.58 -0.43
C GLU A 527 -23.98 -5.58 -1.57
N PRO A 528 -22.87 -5.34 -2.29
CA PRO A 528 -22.92 -4.59 -3.52
C PRO A 528 -23.70 -5.38 -4.60
N THR A 529 -24.38 -4.65 -5.48
CA THR A 529 -25.01 -5.21 -6.69
C THR A 529 -23.94 -5.80 -7.64
N LEU A 530 -24.36 -6.51 -8.69
CA LEU A 530 -23.41 -6.95 -9.73
C LEU A 530 -22.64 -5.78 -10.37
N PRO A 531 -23.30 -4.67 -10.79
CA PRO A 531 -22.57 -3.47 -11.20
C PRO A 531 -21.65 -2.91 -10.13
N GLY A 532 -22.10 -2.85 -8.87
CA GLY A 532 -21.28 -2.39 -7.74
C GLY A 532 -20.02 -3.23 -7.54
N LYS A 533 -20.13 -4.56 -7.60
CA LYS A 533 -18.99 -5.50 -7.53
C LYS A 533 -18.00 -5.25 -8.67
N LEU A 534 -18.49 -5.02 -9.89
CA LEU A 534 -17.65 -4.76 -11.06
C LEU A 534 -16.93 -3.42 -10.94
N VAL A 535 -17.64 -2.35 -10.58
CA VAL A 535 -17.07 -1.01 -10.41
C VAL A 535 -16.02 -1.00 -9.30
N THR A 536 -16.28 -1.65 -8.17
CA THR A 536 -15.29 -1.75 -7.07
C THR A 536 -14.01 -2.48 -7.51
N ARG A 537 -14.14 -3.54 -8.33
CA ARG A 537 -12.98 -4.26 -8.87
C ARG A 537 -12.19 -3.43 -9.89
N LEU A 538 -12.88 -2.70 -10.75
CA LEU A 538 -12.24 -1.92 -11.82
C LEU A 538 -11.75 -0.55 -11.35
N PHE A 539 -12.42 0.08 -10.40
CA PHE A 539 -12.12 1.43 -9.92
C PHE A 539 -12.14 1.49 -8.39
N ARG A 540 -13.19 2.02 -7.80
CA ARG A 540 -13.39 2.20 -6.35
C ARG A 540 -14.84 1.91 -5.97
N SER A 541 -15.07 1.55 -4.71
CA SER A 541 -16.41 1.34 -4.18
C SER A 541 -17.15 2.67 -4.02
N ASP A 542 -18.46 2.66 -4.23
CA ASP A 542 -19.31 3.72 -3.72
C ASP A 542 -19.34 3.68 -2.19
N LYS A 543 -19.26 4.85 -1.56
CA LYS A 543 -19.16 4.96 -0.12
C LYS A 543 -20.50 4.74 0.56
N LEU A 544 -20.47 3.99 1.64
CA LEU A 544 -21.58 3.87 2.58
C LEU A 544 -21.34 4.76 3.80
N TYR A 545 -22.43 5.30 4.32
CA TYR A 545 -22.43 6.09 5.54
C TYR A 545 -23.51 5.59 6.50
N ILE A 546 -23.22 5.70 7.79
CA ILE A 546 -24.21 5.60 8.85
C ILE A 546 -24.50 6.99 9.38
N MET A 547 -25.76 7.33 9.45
CA MET A 547 -26.24 8.48 10.20
C MET A 547 -26.79 7.98 11.52
N THR A 548 -26.24 8.45 12.63
CA THR A 548 -26.69 8.14 13.99
C THR A 548 -27.48 9.30 14.53
N LYS A 549 -28.59 9.01 15.20
CA LYS A 549 -29.38 10.01 15.92
C LYS A 549 -29.37 9.65 17.41
N GLU A 550 -28.80 10.52 18.21
CA GLU A 550 -28.77 10.36 19.66
C GLU A 550 -30.13 10.67 20.30
N VAL A 551 -30.32 10.27 21.56
CA VAL A 551 -31.55 10.55 22.32
C VAL A 551 -31.78 12.07 22.48
N ASN A 552 -30.73 12.86 22.55
CA ASN A 552 -30.78 14.33 22.54
C ASN A 552 -31.12 14.95 21.19
N ASN A 553 -31.43 14.12 20.15
CA ASN A 553 -31.69 14.47 18.76
C ASN A 553 -30.45 15.00 17.98
N GLN A 554 -29.25 14.89 18.50
CA GLN A 554 -28.04 15.19 17.73
C GLN A 554 -27.83 14.13 16.65
N GLU A 555 -27.57 14.58 15.41
CA GLU A 555 -27.32 13.70 14.27
C GLU A 555 -25.85 13.80 13.86
N LYS A 556 -25.24 12.63 13.55
CA LYS A 556 -23.84 12.53 13.10
C LYS A 556 -23.74 11.56 11.92
N LYS A 557 -22.79 11.81 11.03
CA LYS A 557 -22.56 11.00 9.84
C LYS A 557 -21.15 10.44 9.86
N TYR A 558 -21.02 9.12 9.70
CA TYR A 558 -19.74 8.42 9.65
C TYR A 558 -19.65 7.53 8.42
N LYS A 559 -18.42 7.38 7.88
CA LYS A 559 -18.14 6.44 6.80
C LYS A 559 -18.17 5.00 7.32
N LEU A 560 -18.77 4.10 6.54
CA LEU A 560 -18.78 2.65 6.77
C LEU A 560 -17.89 1.93 5.76
N ILE A 561 -17.35 0.78 6.19
CA ILE A 561 -16.66 -0.19 5.34
C ILE A 561 -17.41 -1.52 5.45
N SER A 562 -17.90 -2.04 4.33
CA SER A 562 -18.80 -3.20 4.33
C SER A 562 -18.21 -4.42 5.02
N GLY A 563 -16.94 -4.73 4.79
CA GLY A 563 -16.28 -5.85 5.45
C GLY A 563 -16.06 -5.67 6.95
N MET A 564 -16.00 -4.43 7.45
CA MET A 564 -15.90 -4.15 8.89
C MET A 564 -17.25 -4.26 9.59
N ILE A 565 -18.32 -3.78 8.96
CA ILE A 565 -19.68 -3.82 9.54
C ILE A 565 -20.33 -5.21 9.52
N GLU A 566 -19.79 -6.15 8.76
CA GLU A 566 -20.20 -7.57 8.83
C GLU A 566 -19.84 -8.25 10.14
N THR A 567 -19.05 -7.59 10.98
CA THR A 567 -18.60 -8.07 12.29
C THR A 567 -19.12 -7.15 13.39
N ASP A 568 -18.87 -7.55 14.65
CA ASP A 568 -19.35 -6.80 15.81
C ASP A 568 -18.69 -5.43 15.92
N PHE A 569 -19.49 -4.38 16.03
CA PHE A 569 -19.05 -3.05 16.39
C PHE A 569 -20.04 -2.38 17.37
N LEU A 570 -19.54 -1.58 18.28
CA LEU A 570 -20.35 -0.90 19.27
C LEU A 570 -21.15 0.24 18.62
N ILE A 571 -22.47 0.22 18.76
CA ILE A 571 -23.36 1.24 18.18
C ILE A 571 -24.00 2.14 19.24
N SER A 572 -24.24 1.63 20.45
CA SER A 572 -24.78 2.41 21.57
C SER A 572 -24.14 1.94 22.88
N PRO A 573 -23.60 2.87 23.70
CA PRO A 573 -23.47 4.30 23.43
C PRO A 573 -22.51 4.59 22.27
N LEU A 574 -22.67 5.76 21.62
CA LEU A 574 -21.76 6.25 20.62
C LEU A 574 -20.44 6.67 21.29
N ILE A 575 -19.33 6.12 20.78
CA ILE A 575 -17.99 6.42 21.28
C ILE A 575 -17.25 7.23 20.21
N GLU A 576 -16.84 8.44 20.54
CA GLU A 576 -16.17 9.34 19.60
C GLU A 576 -14.72 9.60 19.97
N ASP A 577 -14.41 9.52 21.27
CA ASP A 577 -13.07 9.76 21.79
C ASP A 577 -12.71 8.75 22.90
N THR A 578 -11.47 8.82 23.37
CA THR A 578 -10.97 7.92 24.42
C THR A 578 -11.64 8.16 25.76
N LYS A 579 -12.13 9.37 26.02
CA LYS A 579 -12.84 9.68 27.28
C LYS A 579 -14.22 9.03 27.31
N ASP A 580 -14.93 9.02 26.19
CA ASP A 580 -16.18 8.26 26.04
C ASP A 580 -15.95 6.78 26.32
N TYR A 581 -14.88 6.20 25.73
CA TYR A 581 -14.51 4.81 25.97
C TYR A 581 -14.14 4.53 27.42
N TYR A 582 -13.42 5.45 28.09
CA TYR A 582 -13.09 5.32 29.51
C TYR A 582 -14.34 5.34 30.42
N ASN A 583 -15.39 6.08 30.03
CA ASN A 583 -16.64 6.10 30.78
C ASN A 583 -17.34 4.72 30.81
N LEU A 584 -17.10 3.84 29.84
CA LEU A 584 -17.61 2.46 29.85
C LEU A 584 -17.13 1.68 31.06
N TYR A 585 -15.85 1.85 31.43
CA TYR A 585 -15.29 1.21 32.63
C TYR A 585 -15.81 1.79 33.94
N LYS A 586 -16.19 3.06 33.93
CA LYS A 586 -16.79 3.72 35.12
C LYS A 586 -18.24 3.34 35.34
N LYS A 587 -18.88 2.73 34.33
CA LYS A 587 -20.33 2.45 34.32
C LYS A 587 -21.17 3.70 34.64
N ASP A 588 -20.69 4.87 34.16
CA ASP A 588 -21.35 6.16 34.34
C ASP A 588 -22.36 6.37 33.21
N TYR A 589 -23.50 5.70 33.34
CA TYR A 589 -24.56 5.72 32.32
C TYR A 589 -25.10 7.13 32.03
N SER A 590 -24.93 8.10 32.95
CA SER A 590 -25.37 9.49 32.73
C SER A 590 -24.58 10.20 31.64
N LYS A 591 -23.37 9.72 31.32
CA LYS A 591 -22.48 10.27 30.29
C LYS A 591 -22.56 9.53 28.98
N TYR A 592 -23.42 8.52 28.86
CA TYR A 592 -23.54 7.74 27.64
C TYR A 592 -24.29 8.53 26.58
N LYS A 593 -23.68 8.60 25.38
CA LYS A 593 -24.30 9.15 24.18
C LYS A 593 -25.18 8.08 23.53
N ASN A 594 -26.32 7.76 24.16
CA ASN A 594 -27.18 6.68 23.68
C ASN A 594 -27.79 7.03 22.33
N VAL A 595 -27.73 6.09 21.41
CA VAL A 595 -28.29 6.20 20.06
C VAL A 595 -29.75 5.81 20.07
N LYS A 596 -30.62 6.64 19.46
CA LYS A 596 -32.05 6.41 19.34
C LYS A 596 -32.40 5.69 18.04
N SER A 597 -31.75 6.08 16.96
CA SER A 597 -31.97 5.48 15.64
C SER A 597 -30.72 5.64 14.76
N ILE A 598 -30.65 4.79 13.75
CA ILE A 598 -29.60 4.83 12.71
C ILE A 598 -30.23 4.78 11.34
N LYS A 599 -29.48 5.25 10.33
CA LYS A 599 -29.86 5.17 8.92
C LYS A 599 -28.61 4.91 8.08
N ILE A 600 -28.66 3.90 7.21
CA ILE A 600 -27.56 3.59 6.28
C ILE A 600 -27.85 4.25 4.95
N THR A 601 -26.87 5.03 4.43
CA THR A 601 -27.05 5.80 3.18
C THR A 601 -25.83 5.61 2.27
N PRO A 602 -26.00 5.32 0.98
CA PRO A 602 -24.92 5.41 0.00
C PRO A 602 -24.63 6.87 -0.32
N ASN A 603 -23.40 7.14 -0.81
CA ASN A 603 -23.01 8.50 -1.18
C ASN A 603 -23.79 9.00 -2.40
N ASN A 604 -23.92 8.19 -3.42
CA ASN A 604 -24.49 8.53 -4.72
C ASN A 604 -25.75 7.70 -5.01
N ARG A 605 -26.94 8.27 -4.71
CA ARG A 605 -28.24 7.66 -5.11
C ARG A 605 -28.68 8.02 -6.54
N ASN A 606 -28.05 9.00 -7.16
CA ASN A 606 -28.48 9.53 -8.48
C ASN A 606 -27.59 9.06 -9.64
N THR A 607 -26.82 7.98 -9.45
CA THR A 607 -26.09 7.35 -10.56
C THR A 607 -27.01 6.44 -11.35
N LEU A 608 -26.73 6.32 -12.66
CA LEU A 608 -27.43 5.41 -13.58
C LEU A 608 -27.44 3.94 -13.15
N LEU A 609 -26.65 3.59 -12.12
CA LEU A 609 -26.47 2.23 -11.62
C LEU A 609 -26.47 2.25 -10.09
N ASP A 610 -27.36 1.48 -9.48
CA ASP A 610 -27.33 1.23 -8.04
C ASP A 610 -26.12 0.35 -7.69
N MET A 611 -25.23 0.86 -6.85
CA MET A 611 -23.99 0.16 -6.45
C MET A 611 -24.21 -0.80 -5.28
N TRP A 612 -25.24 -0.57 -4.47
CA TRP A 612 -25.58 -1.37 -3.30
C TRP A 612 -27.00 -1.93 -3.43
N ASN A 613 -27.20 -3.17 -2.94
CA ASN A 613 -28.54 -3.71 -2.80
C ASN A 613 -29.35 -2.86 -1.82
N ASP A 614 -30.60 -2.55 -2.17
CA ASP A 614 -31.47 -1.72 -1.32
C ASP A 614 -31.79 -2.39 0.01
N ASN A 615 -31.94 -3.72 0.01
CA ASN A 615 -32.24 -4.50 1.21
C ASN A 615 -30.95 -5.01 1.86
N PHE A 616 -30.88 -4.92 3.19
CA PHE A 616 -29.79 -5.46 3.98
C PHE A 616 -30.31 -6.06 5.28
N GLU A 617 -29.50 -6.92 5.91
CA GLU A 617 -29.77 -7.49 7.23
C GLU A 617 -29.01 -6.72 8.31
N ILE A 618 -29.67 -6.49 9.45
CA ILE A 618 -29.08 -5.91 10.64
C ILE A 618 -29.41 -6.74 11.86
N GLU A 619 -28.40 -6.98 12.69
CA GLU A 619 -28.49 -7.73 13.94
C GLU A 619 -27.98 -6.88 15.08
N PHE A 620 -28.71 -6.86 16.20
CA PHE A 620 -28.34 -6.16 17.42
C PHE A 620 -28.06 -7.16 18.53
N TYR A 621 -26.97 -6.94 19.23
CA TYR A 621 -26.48 -7.83 20.28
C TYR A 621 -26.27 -7.05 21.58
N ASN A 622 -26.79 -7.58 22.68
CA ASN A 622 -26.50 -7.06 24.01
C ASN A 622 -25.18 -7.63 24.52
N PHE A 623 -24.38 -6.77 25.12
CA PHE A 623 -23.18 -7.15 25.82
C PHE A 623 -23.33 -6.80 27.29
N SER A 624 -23.56 -7.83 28.10
CA SER A 624 -23.65 -7.73 29.57
C SER A 624 -22.29 -8.09 30.17
N ASN A 625 -21.62 -7.13 30.81
CA ASN A 625 -20.32 -7.31 31.43
C ASN A 625 -20.42 -7.34 32.95
#